data_17cf419b9271104829c496adf183b0a5
#
_entry.id   17cf419b9271104829c496adf183b0a5
#
_cell.length_a   1.000
_cell.length_b   1.000
_cell.length_c   1.000
_cell.angle_alpha   90.00
_cell.angle_beta   90.00
_cell.angle_gamma   90.00
#
_symmetry.space_group_name_H-M   'P 1'
#
loop_
_entity.id
_entity.type
_entity.pdbx_description
1 polymer ?
#
loop_
_entity_poly.entity_id
_entity_poly.type
_entity_poly.pdbx_seq_one_letter_code
_entity_poly.pdbx_strand_id
1 'polypeptide(L)'
;WWGKVMPLQGEPSSDQILLNTEGEVSLSGNVDPEKEDRVMLLRQRVSRIFYLRSFFDYPISLKLQTFTNMGLVRTIQAGFGYLYSAAFKREEKSLEDFYINRFGRPLYKMFFEDYTEKVWGVHPSKLGADWGAQRVKGLSIMAVLKNMLFPKKKSDDISQKDVETSLIERFIYPKFGPGQLWETVAKDIQPRADVIMKSKVTRIHVEANKVVSVDTEENGRIVNRKCDYLLSSMPIKDLVAAIDGIEVPAEVSRIASDLPYRDFITVGLLVKELKIKNETKIRTWQKRVPDTWIYIQERDVKIGRLQVFNNWSPYMVQDYKNTMWIGLEYFCTEGDEMWQMDEKSFIEMAIDELERIGILNKEDVLDSTQIKIKKAYPSYFGTYYELDKVKAFLDKIDNLFCIGRNGQHRYNNMDHSMLTAMEAVKNIRDNKTSKENVWAVNTEEEYHETKK
;
A
#
# COMPACT_ATOMS: atom_id res chain seq x y z
N TRP A 1 -10.09 9.96 15.08
CA TRP A 1 -10.70 10.54 13.87
C TRP A 1 -11.58 9.51 13.18
N TRP A 2 -11.08 8.32 12.85
CA TRP A 2 -11.77 7.25 12.13
C TRP A 2 -13.16 6.96 12.73
N GLY A 3 -13.21 6.64 14.03
CA GLY A 3 -14.45 6.31 14.72
C GLY A 3 -15.47 7.46 14.85
N LYS A 4 -15.02 8.72 14.62
CA LYS A 4 -15.95 9.88 14.55
C LYS A 4 -16.61 9.99 13.18
N VAL A 5 -15.93 9.54 12.12
CA VAL A 5 -16.45 9.53 10.75
C VAL A 5 -17.30 8.30 10.49
N MET A 6 -16.76 7.12 10.84
CA MET A 6 -17.46 5.84 10.72
C MET A 6 -17.29 5.06 12.02
N PRO A 7 -18.37 4.84 12.80
CA PRO A 7 -18.28 4.10 14.05
C PRO A 7 -17.94 2.64 13.84
N LEU A 8 -17.39 2.00 14.89
CA LEU A 8 -17.05 0.59 14.87
C LEU A 8 -18.30 -0.30 15.00
N GLN A 9 -18.24 -1.51 14.39
CA GLN A 9 -19.26 -2.52 14.59
C GLN A 9 -19.36 -2.97 16.05
N GLY A 10 -20.58 -3.14 16.53
CA GLY A 10 -20.91 -3.67 17.86
C GLY A 10 -21.59 -5.04 17.77
N GLU A 11 -22.04 -5.41 16.57
CA GLU A 11 -22.68 -6.70 16.25
C GLU A 11 -21.87 -7.42 15.18
N PRO A 12 -21.97 -8.76 15.08
CA PRO A 12 -21.21 -9.54 14.09
C PRO A 12 -21.62 -9.22 12.65
N SER A 13 -20.67 -9.31 11.73
CA SER A 13 -20.92 -9.20 10.29
C SER A 13 -21.49 -10.50 9.71
N SER A 14 -22.12 -10.42 8.53
CA SER A 14 -22.80 -11.54 7.88
C SER A 14 -21.95 -12.80 7.72
N ASP A 15 -20.66 -12.65 7.45
CA ASP A 15 -19.73 -13.78 7.36
C ASP A 15 -19.41 -14.38 8.73
N GLN A 16 -19.30 -13.57 9.79
CA GLN A 16 -19.11 -14.06 11.17
C GLN A 16 -20.31 -14.89 11.62
N ILE A 17 -21.54 -14.42 11.33
CA ILE A 17 -22.79 -15.13 11.61
C ILE A 17 -22.81 -16.45 10.81
N LEU A 18 -22.52 -16.40 9.51
CA LEU A 18 -22.53 -17.58 8.63
C LEU A 18 -21.54 -18.66 9.07
N LEU A 19 -20.42 -18.28 9.68
CA LEU A 19 -19.34 -19.17 10.11
C LEU A 19 -19.46 -19.59 11.59
N ASN A 20 -20.43 -19.06 12.34
CA ASN A 20 -20.55 -19.19 13.80
C ASN A 20 -19.23 -18.82 14.52
N THR A 21 -18.71 -17.64 14.17
CA THR A 21 -17.44 -17.08 14.73
C THR A 21 -17.65 -15.78 15.52
N GLU A 22 -18.90 -15.49 15.88
CA GLU A 22 -19.28 -14.25 16.60
C GLU A 22 -18.53 -14.07 17.93
N GLY A 23 -18.28 -15.17 18.62
CA GLY A 23 -17.56 -15.15 19.90
C GLY A 23 -16.03 -15.12 19.80
N GLU A 24 -15.46 -15.20 18.60
CA GLU A 24 -14.00 -15.24 18.42
C GLU A 24 -13.37 -13.84 18.46
N VAL A 25 -14.18 -12.78 18.36
CA VAL A 25 -13.72 -11.40 18.33
C VAL A 25 -14.52 -10.56 19.31
N SER A 26 -13.84 -9.88 20.22
CA SER A 26 -14.46 -8.87 21.08
C SER A 26 -14.78 -7.62 20.27
N LEU A 27 -16.06 -7.33 20.08
CA LEU A 27 -16.54 -6.13 19.40
C LEU A 27 -16.68 -5.00 20.43
N SER A 28 -16.16 -3.81 20.11
CA SER A 28 -16.15 -2.65 21.01
C SER A 28 -16.97 -1.47 20.52
N GLY A 29 -17.64 -1.63 19.37
CA GLY A 29 -18.50 -0.61 18.79
C GLY A 29 -19.96 -0.71 19.28
N ASN A 30 -20.82 0.04 18.59
CA ASN A 30 -22.25 0.12 18.92
C ASN A 30 -23.15 0.07 17.67
N VAL A 31 -22.62 -0.29 16.51
CA VAL A 31 -23.34 -0.29 15.24
C VAL A 31 -23.51 -1.71 14.72
N ASP A 32 -24.71 -2.05 14.30
CA ASP A 32 -25.03 -3.31 13.63
C ASP A 32 -24.75 -3.18 12.12
N PRO A 33 -23.75 -3.90 11.59
CA PRO A 33 -23.40 -3.81 10.18
C PRO A 33 -24.46 -4.39 9.23
N GLU A 34 -25.44 -5.14 9.73
CA GLU A 34 -26.56 -5.63 8.92
C GLU A 34 -27.61 -4.52 8.70
N LYS A 35 -27.66 -3.51 9.57
CA LYS A 35 -28.65 -2.43 9.52
C LYS A 35 -28.09 -1.11 9.03
N GLU A 36 -26.79 -0.87 9.27
CA GLU A 36 -26.15 0.40 8.98
C GLU A 36 -25.00 0.21 7.97
N ASP A 37 -24.94 1.12 7.00
CA ASP A 37 -23.87 1.12 6.01
C ASP A 37 -22.65 1.94 6.47
N ARG A 38 -22.87 2.99 7.28
CA ARG A 38 -21.80 3.82 7.81
C ARG A 38 -21.14 3.16 9.02
N VAL A 39 -20.34 2.14 8.77
CA VAL A 39 -19.69 1.33 9.82
C VAL A 39 -18.31 0.84 9.39
N MET A 40 -17.39 0.77 10.37
CA MET A 40 -16.10 0.10 10.26
C MET A 40 -16.22 -1.31 10.80
N LEU A 41 -15.87 -2.29 9.98
CA LEU A 41 -15.77 -3.68 10.38
C LEU A 41 -14.42 -3.94 11.03
N LEU A 42 -14.38 -4.83 12.01
CA LEU A 42 -13.15 -5.39 12.56
C LEU A 42 -12.81 -6.67 11.79
N ARG A 43 -11.67 -6.67 11.09
CA ARG A 43 -11.25 -7.77 10.20
C ARG A 43 -9.95 -8.40 10.67
N GLN A 44 -9.81 -9.70 10.42
CA GLN A 44 -8.55 -10.41 10.59
C GLN A 44 -7.66 -10.17 9.39
N ARG A 45 -6.38 -9.90 9.64
CA ARG A 45 -5.37 -9.80 8.61
C ARG A 45 -4.71 -11.15 8.41
N VAL A 46 -4.89 -11.72 7.24
CA VAL A 46 -4.16 -12.92 6.81
C VAL A 46 -3.41 -12.57 5.53
N SER A 47 -2.10 -12.70 5.57
CA SER A 47 -1.26 -12.49 4.39
C SER A 47 -0.26 -13.63 4.30
N ARG A 48 -0.11 -14.20 3.11
CA ARG A 48 0.87 -15.26 2.85
C ARG A 48 1.60 -15.00 1.53
N ILE A 49 2.70 -15.69 1.36
CA ILE A 49 3.48 -15.72 0.11
C ILE A 49 3.10 -16.99 -0.63
N PHE A 50 2.80 -16.86 -1.93
CA PHE A 50 2.64 -17.98 -2.85
C PHE A 50 3.89 -18.09 -3.72
N TYR A 51 4.64 -19.19 -3.53
CA TYR A 51 5.90 -19.47 -4.19
C TYR A 51 6.12 -20.97 -4.30
N LEU A 52 6.70 -21.45 -5.40
CA LEU A 52 6.88 -22.89 -5.69
C LEU A 52 5.55 -23.66 -5.62
N ARG A 53 4.45 -23.01 -6.05
CA ARG A 53 3.07 -23.56 -5.98
C ARG A 53 2.64 -23.94 -4.56
N SER A 54 3.19 -23.27 -3.55
CA SER A 54 2.93 -23.53 -2.14
C SER A 54 2.81 -22.23 -1.34
N PHE A 55 2.11 -22.27 -0.23
CA PHE A 55 1.97 -21.14 0.68
C PHE A 55 3.09 -21.09 1.71
N PHE A 56 3.63 -19.89 1.93
CA PHE A 56 4.55 -19.56 3.01
C PHE A 56 3.94 -18.44 3.85
N ASP A 57 4.21 -18.46 5.17
CA ASP A 57 3.77 -17.37 6.05
C ASP A 57 4.41 -16.03 5.65
N TYR A 58 3.70 -14.93 5.92
CA TYR A 58 4.25 -13.57 5.85
C TYR A 58 4.12 -12.87 7.21
N PRO A 59 5.21 -12.42 7.82
CA PRO A 59 6.61 -12.69 7.46
C PRO A 59 6.96 -14.18 7.45
N ILE A 60 8.00 -14.55 6.70
CA ILE A 60 8.43 -15.96 6.62
C ILE A 60 8.75 -16.47 8.01
N SER A 61 8.11 -17.58 8.39
CA SER A 61 8.32 -18.26 9.66
C SER A 61 9.14 -19.55 9.48
N LEU A 62 9.96 -19.90 10.47
CA LEU A 62 10.78 -21.11 10.43
C LEU A 62 9.99 -22.34 10.95
N LYS A 63 8.78 -22.57 10.43
CA LYS A 63 7.98 -23.74 10.75
C LYS A 63 8.41 -24.94 9.91
N LEU A 64 8.06 -26.15 10.37
CA LEU A 64 8.33 -27.38 9.63
C LEU A 64 7.77 -27.33 8.19
N GLN A 65 6.58 -26.75 8.04
CA GLN A 65 5.94 -26.58 6.73
C GLN A 65 6.76 -25.70 5.77
N THR A 66 7.45 -24.66 6.26
CA THR A 66 8.34 -23.83 5.45
C THR A 66 9.48 -24.67 4.87
N PHE A 67 10.09 -25.52 5.67
CA PHE A 67 11.18 -26.40 5.23
C PHE A 67 10.70 -27.49 4.27
N THR A 68 9.53 -28.07 4.51
CA THR A 68 8.95 -29.06 3.58
C THR A 68 8.61 -28.43 2.23
N ASN A 69 8.03 -27.23 2.22
CA ASN A 69 7.66 -26.50 0.99
C ASN A 69 8.91 -26.03 0.22
N MET A 70 9.99 -25.67 0.90
CA MET A 70 11.27 -25.33 0.26
C MET A 70 11.99 -26.57 -0.31
N GLY A 71 11.82 -27.74 0.30
CA GLY A 71 12.56 -28.95 0.02
C GLY A 71 13.95 -28.97 0.67
N LEU A 72 14.50 -30.17 0.85
CA LEU A 72 15.72 -30.39 1.63
C LEU A 72 16.94 -29.61 1.12
N VAL A 73 17.18 -29.63 -0.20
CA VAL A 73 18.36 -28.99 -0.79
C VAL A 73 18.35 -27.48 -0.57
N ARG A 74 17.21 -26.79 -0.83
CA ARG A 74 17.08 -25.35 -0.61
C ARG A 74 17.16 -24.99 0.88
N THR A 75 16.62 -25.83 1.75
CA THR A 75 16.71 -25.64 3.20
C THR A 75 18.15 -25.67 3.69
N ILE A 76 18.94 -26.65 3.23
CA ILE A 76 20.36 -26.74 3.57
C ILE A 76 21.14 -25.53 3.02
N GLN A 77 20.90 -25.15 1.77
CA GLN A 77 21.53 -23.96 1.18
C GLN A 77 21.18 -22.68 1.93
N ALA A 78 19.92 -22.52 2.35
CA ALA A 78 19.47 -21.38 3.15
C ALA A 78 20.17 -21.31 4.50
N GLY A 79 20.31 -22.45 5.19
CA GLY A 79 21.01 -22.54 6.46
C GLY A 79 22.49 -22.16 6.37
N PHE A 80 23.22 -22.74 5.44
CA PHE A 80 24.64 -22.40 5.20
C PHE A 80 24.81 -20.94 4.74
N GLY A 81 23.94 -20.45 3.85
CA GLY A 81 23.99 -19.07 3.37
C GLY A 81 23.73 -18.07 4.52
N TYR A 82 22.82 -18.38 5.42
CA TYR A 82 22.56 -17.55 6.59
C TYR A 82 23.78 -17.51 7.54
N LEU A 83 24.34 -18.69 7.89
CA LEU A 83 25.51 -18.76 8.76
C LEU A 83 26.71 -18.02 8.16
N TYR A 84 26.94 -18.18 6.85
CA TYR A 84 27.97 -17.43 6.16
C TYR A 84 27.78 -15.91 6.24
N SER A 85 26.56 -15.42 5.97
CA SER A 85 26.27 -13.97 6.04
C SER A 85 26.25 -13.43 7.48
N ALA A 86 25.99 -14.27 8.47
CA ALA A 86 26.11 -13.90 9.89
C ALA A 86 27.56 -13.69 10.30
N ALA A 87 28.49 -14.53 9.78
CA ALA A 87 29.91 -14.46 10.08
C ALA A 87 30.63 -13.39 9.23
N PHE A 88 30.21 -13.20 7.95
CA PHE A 88 30.88 -12.31 6.99
C PHE A 88 29.92 -11.25 6.48
N LYS A 89 29.77 -10.16 7.26
CA LYS A 89 28.93 -9.01 6.90
C LYS A 89 29.53 -8.20 5.77
N ARG A 90 28.69 -7.71 4.88
CA ARG A 90 29.05 -6.79 3.80
C ARG A 90 28.82 -5.35 4.25
N GLU A 91 29.48 -4.40 3.60
CA GLU A 91 29.06 -3.01 3.64
C GLU A 91 27.68 -2.88 2.97
N GLU A 92 26.72 -2.27 3.66
CA GLU A 92 25.34 -2.12 3.16
C GLU A 92 25.23 -0.88 2.27
N LYS A 93 25.52 -1.00 0.97
CA LYS A 93 25.37 0.06 -0.03
C LYS A 93 24.04 -0.02 -0.75
N SER A 94 23.51 -1.22 -0.89
CA SER A 94 22.29 -1.49 -1.64
C SER A 94 21.29 -2.27 -0.80
N LEU A 95 20.04 -2.27 -1.27
CA LEU A 95 18.98 -3.11 -0.71
C LEU A 95 19.33 -4.60 -0.81
N GLU A 96 20.05 -5.02 -1.85
CA GLU A 96 20.59 -6.37 -1.96
C GLU A 96 21.51 -6.70 -0.79
N ASP A 97 22.49 -5.84 -0.49
CA ASP A 97 23.44 -6.04 0.61
C ASP A 97 22.72 -6.09 1.95
N PHE A 98 21.73 -5.21 2.13
CA PHE A 98 20.87 -5.18 3.31
C PHE A 98 20.17 -6.53 3.54
N TYR A 99 19.54 -7.10 2.52
CA TYR A 99 18.85 -8.37 2.62
C TYR A 99 19.81 -9.56 2.80
N ILE A 100 20.92 -9.59 2.05
CA ILE A 100 21.90 -10.66 2.16
C ILE A 100 22.52 -10.70 3.56
N ASN A 101 22.82 -9.54 4.15
CA ASN A 101 23.35 -9.46 5.51
C ASN A 101 22.40 -10.01 6.56
N ARG A 102 21.09 -9.93 6.35
CA ARG A 102 20.07 -10.36 7.31
C ARG A 102 19.61 -11.80 7.10
N PHE A 103 19.50 -12.23 5.86
CA PHE A 103 18.86 -13.50 5.52
C PHE A 103 19.78 -14.50 4.82
N GLY A 104 20.95 -14.06 4.35
CA GLY A 104 21.83 -14.84 3.48
C GLY A 104 21.38 -14.84 2.02
N ARG A 105 22.34 -15.02 1.12
CA ARG A 105 22.10 -14.97 -0.32
C ARG A 105 21.02 -15.94 -0.83
N PRO A 106 20.92 -17.21 -0.35
CA PRO A 106 19.89 -18.12 -0.85
C PRO A 106 18.45 -17.66 -0.50
N LEU A 107 18.20 -17.20 0.73
CA LEU A 107 16.87 -16.69 1.12
C LEU A 107 16.56 -15.36 0.42
N TYR A 108 17.55 -14.49 0.27
CA TYR A 108 17.42 -13.27 -0.52
C TYR A 108 16.92 -13.57 -1.93
N LYS A 109 17.60 -14.49 -2.63
CA LYS A 109 17.22 -14.90 -4.00
C LYS A 109 15.84 -15.54 -4.09
N MET A 110 15.43 -16.31 -3.08
CA MET A 110 14.13 -16.97 -3.07
C MET A 110 12.96 -16.02 -2.81
N PHE A 111 13.11 -15.08 -1.87
CA PHE A 111 11.98 -14.36 -1.33
C PHE A 111 12.03 -12.83 -1.51
N PHE A 112 13.14 -12.28 -1.96
CA PHE A 112 13.29 -10.83 -2.04
C PHE A 112 13.71 -10.31 -3.41
N GLU A 113 14.66 -10.98 -4.09
CA GLU A 113 15.26 -10.49 -5.33
C GLU A 113 14.22 -10.24 -6.43
N ASP A 114 13.58 -11.31 -6.92
CA ASP A 114 12.62 -11.22 -8.03
C ASP A 114 11.36 -10.43 -7.68
N TYR A 115 10.85 -10.59 -6.45
CA TYR A 115 9.68 -9.86 -6.02
C TYR A 115 9.95 -8.35 -5.92
N THR A 116 11.10 -7.96 -5.38
CA THR A 116 11.49 -6.55 -5.30
C THR A 116 11.67 -5.95 -6.68
N GLU A 117 12.32 -6.67 -7.61
CA GLU A 117 12.47 -6.23 -8.99
C GLU A 117 11.11 -6.13 -9.70
N LYS A 118 10.21 -7.09 -9.52
CA LYS A 118 8.84 -7.05 -10.04
C LYS A 118 8.09 -5.81 -9.56
N VAL A 119 8.18 -5.48 -8.27
CA VAL A 119 7.49 -4.31 -7.68
C VAL A 119 8.10 -2.99 -8.14
N TRP A 120 9.44 -2.86 -8.09
CA TRP A 120 10.11 -1.57 -8.30
C TRP A 120 10.61 -1.36 -9.74
N GLY A 121 10.64 -2.41 -10.55
CA GLY A 121 11.12 -2.34 -11.94
C GLY A 121 12.64 -2.17 -12.06
N VAL A 122 13.35 -2.27 -10.94
CA VAL A 122 14.82 -2.18 -10.88
C VAL A 122 15.35 -3.24 -9.93
N HIS A 123 16.50 -3.82 -10.27
CA HIS A 123 17.14 -4.82 -9.42
C HIS A 123 17.53 -4.22 -8.04
N PRO A 124 17.39 -4.99 -6.92
CA PRO A 124 17.68 -4.52 -5.56
C PRO A 124 19.08 -3.94 -5.35
N SER A 125 20.07 -4.35 -6.18
CA SER A 125 21.43 -3.76 -6.14
C SER A 125 21.50 -2.28 -6.56
N LYS A 126 20.43 -1.75 -7.20
CA LYS A 126 20.34 -0.35 -7.62
C LYS A 126 19.48 0.51 -6.68
N LEU A 127 18.87 -0.10 -5.67
CA LEU A 127 18.09 0.57 -4.64
C LEU A 127 18.97 0.79 -3.41
N GLY A 128 18.87 1.95 -2.75
CA GLY A 128 19.63 2.24 -1.54
C GLY A 128 19.27 1.33 -0.36
N ALA A 129 20.25 1.09 0.51
CA ALA A 129 20.05 0.27 1.72
C ALA A 129 19.05 0.91 2.71
N ASP A 130 18.99 2.23 2.77
CA ASP A 130 18.07 3.03 3.58
C ASP A 130 16.60 2.73 3.27
N TRP A 131 16.29 2.45 2.03
CA TRP A 131 14.94 2.02 1.64
C TRP A 131 14.52 0.71 2.33
N GLY A 132 15.43 -0.25 2.43
CA GLY A 132 15.20 -1.52 3.14
C GLY A 132 15.04 -1.30 4.63
N ALA A 133 15.82 -0.39 5.21
CA ALA A 133 15.76 -0.05 6.61
C ALA A 133 14.38 0.50 7.01
N GLN A 134 13.72 1.28 6.20
CA GLN A 134 12.37 1.82 6.46
C GLN A 134 11.25 0.76 6.39
N ARG A 135 11.44 -0.32 5.61
CA ARG A 135 10.39 -1.28 5.29
C ARG A 135 10.50 -2.63 5.97
N VAL A 136 11.71 -3.04 6.31
CA VAL A 136 12.02 -4.39 6.79
C VAL A 136 12.57 -4.32 8.22
N LYS A 137 12.26 -3.24 8.94
CA LYS A 137 12.63 -3.11 10.35
C LYS A 137 12.00 -4.22 11.18
N GLY A 138 12.79 -4.73 12.11
CA GLY A 138 12.37 -5.77 13.01
C GLY A 138 12.34 -7.19 12.44
N LEU A 139 12.44 -7.41 11.13
CA LEU A 139 12.57 -8.74 10.53
C LEU A 139 14.00 -9.27 10.70
N SER A 140 14.34 -9.66 11.92
CA SER A 140 15.54 -10.43 12.23
C SER A 140 15.16 -11.90 12.40
N ILE A 141 15.90 -12.81 11.77
CA ILE A 141 15.72 -14.25 11.99
C ILE A 141 15.84 -14.57 13.47
N MET A 142 16.70 -13.85 14.21
CA MET A 142 16.82 -14.01 15.67
C MET A 142 15.58 -13.56 16.42
N ALA A 143 14.91 -12.48 15.98
CA ALA A 143 13.63 -12.06 16.56
C ALA A 143 12.53 -13.08 16.26
N VAL A 144 12.49 -13.63 15.04
CA VAL A 144 11.57 -14.71 14.66
C VAL A 144 11.83 -15.96 15.48
N LEU A 145 13.08 -16.40 15.63
CA LEU A 145 13.47 -17.53 16.47
C LEU A 145 13.10 -17.30 17.94
N LYS A 146 13.34 -16.10 18.47
CA LYS A 146 12.96 -15.74 19.85
C LYS A 146 11.45 -15.78 20.04
N ASN A 147 10.67 -15.28 19.08
CA ASN A 147 9.19 -15.34 19.13
C ASN A 147 8.66 -16.79 19.02
N MET A 148 9.36 -17.67 18.29
CA MET A 148 8.99 -19.09 18.22
C MET A 148 9.27 -19.82 19.54
N LEU A 149 10.40 -19.52 20.18
CA LEU A 149 10.79 -20.15 21.47
C LEU A 149 10.01 -19.58 22.66
N PHE A 150 9.63 -18.31 22.58
CA PHE A 150 8.92 -17.56 23.61
C PHE A 150 7.75 -16.78 22.98
N PRO A 151 6.64 -17.45 22.61
CA PRO A 151 5.50 -16.78 21.99
C PRO A 151 4.90 -15.76 22.97
N LYS A 152 4.81 -14.52 22.52
CA LYS A 152 4.10 -13.47 23.28
C LYS A 152 2.61 -13.83 23.35
N LYS A 153 1.95 -13.55 24.49
CA LYS A 153 0.50 -13.67 24.62
C LYS A 153 -0.18 -12.79 23.58
N LYS A 154 -1.18 -13.35 22.91
CA LYS A 154 -2.03 -12.57 21.99
C LYS A 154 -2.70 -11.43 22.74
N SER A 155 -2.58 -10.22 22.23
CA SER A 155 -3.28 -9.05 22.75
C SER A 155 -4.62 -8.93 22.04
N ASP A 156 -5.70 -8.75 22.78
CA ASP A 156 -7.03 -8.43 22.27
C ASP A 156 -7.21 -6.92 21.99
N ASP A 157 -6.21 -6.10 22.30
CA ASP A 157 -6.25 -4.66 22.05
C ASP A 157 -6.08 -4.36 20.55
N ILE A 158 -7.07 -3.67 19.98
CA ILE A 158 -7.08 -3.23 18.58
C ILE A 158 -5.94 -2.24 18.29
N SER A 159 -5.46 -1.52 19.30
CA SER A 159 -4.38 -0.54 19.14
C SER A 159 -3.05 -1.20 18.82
N GLN A 160 -2.86 -2.48 19.16
CA GLN A 160 -1.67 -3.29 18.93
C GLN A 160 -0.36 -2.48 19.07
N LYS A 161 -0.31 -1.64 20.10
CA LYS A 161 0.87 -0.84 20.45
C LYS A 161 2.07 -1.76 20.58
N ASP A 162 3.21 -1.35 20.04
CA ASP A 162 4.48 -2.10 20.08
C ASP A 162 4.49 -3.40 19.23
N VAL A 163 3.55 -3.58 18.30
CA VAL A 163 3.56 -4.65 17.31
C VAL A 163 4.07 -4.11 15.99
N GLU A 164 5.07 -4.78 15.41
CA GLU A 164 5.55 -4.44 14.06
C GLU A 164 4.40 -4.53 13.06
N THR A 165 4.33 -3.60 12.11
CA THR A 165 3.23 -3.50 11.12
C THR A 165 2.99 -4.82 10.38
N SER A 166 4.03 -5.60 10.14
CA SER A 166 3.94 -6.92 9.52
C SER A 166 3.29 -7.99 10.39
N LEU A 167 3.19 -7.76 11.72
CA LEU A 167 2.64 -8.67 12.72
C LEU A 167 1.23 -8.28 13.19
N ILE A 168 0.66 -7.20 12.66
CA ILE A 168 -0.72 -6.79 12.96
C ILE A 168 -1.68 -7.90 12.53
N GLU A 169 -2.46 -8.43 13.47
CA GLU A 169 -3.41 -9.51 13.23
C GLU A 169 -4.83 -9.02 12.87
N ARG A 170 -5.18 -7.80 13.29
CA ARG A 170 -6.53 -7.23 13.11
C ARG A 170 -6.46 -5.79 12.62
N PHE A 171 -7.45 -5.38 11.83
CA PHE A 171 -7.58 -4.02 11.34
C PHE A 171 -9.04 -3.63 11.20
N ILE A 172 -9.30 -2.32 11.14
CA ILE A 172 -10.64 -1.78 10.86
C ILE A 172 -10.75 -1.48 9.37
N TYR A 173 -11.94 -1.74 8.81
CA TYR A 173 -12.17 -1.61 7.37
C TYR A 173 -13.60 -1.12 7.08
N PRO A 174 -13.80 -0.10 6.23
CA PRO A 174 -15.14 0.36 5.88
C PRO A 174 -15.95 -0.77 5.22
N LYS A 175 -17.25 -0.86 5.55
CA LYS A 175 -18.16 -1.91 5.07
C LYS A 175 -18.07 -2.13 3.56
N PHE A 176 -18.02 -1.06 2.76
CA PHE A 176 -17.94 -1.11 1.30
C PHE A 176 -16.56 -0.69 0.74
N GLY A 177 -15.52 -0.83 1.54
CA GLY A 177 -14.14 -0.52 1.13
C GLY A 177 -13.70 0.91 1.43
N PRO A 178 -12.40 1.24 1.21
CA PRO A 178 -11.81 2.53 1.60
C PRO A 178 -12.46 3.74 0.94
N GLY A 179 -12.99 3.57 -0.28
CA GLY A 179 -13.70 4.64 -1.00
C GLY A 179 -14.90 5.16 -0.23
N GLN A 180 -15.67 4.27 0.41
CA GLN A 180 -16.84 4.64 1.21
C GLN A 180 -16.49 5.65 2.31
N LEU A 181 -15.33 5.50 2.98
CA LEU A 181 -14.90 6.44 3.99
C LEU A 181 -14.76 7.86 3.42
N TRP A 182 -14.07 7.97 2.27
CA TRP A 182 -13.79 9.27 1.66
C TRP A 182 -15.03 9.89 1.03
N GLU A 183 -15.93 9.10 0.47
CA GLU A 183 -17.24 9.55 0.01
C GLU A 183 -18.10 10.07 1.19
N THR A 184 -18.03 9.39 2.34
CA THR A 184 -18.70 9.84 3.56
C THR A 184 -18.13 11.18 4.03
N VAL A 185 -16.79 11.31 4.07
CA VAL A 185 -16.14 12.59 4.42
C VAL A 185 -16.53 13.69 3.45
N ALA A 186 -16.51 13.41 2.13
CA ALA A 186 -16.90 14.40 1.13
C ALA A 186 -18.33 14.89 1.34
N LYS A 187 -19.29 13.98 1.60
CA LYS A 187 -20.68 14.35 1.93
C LYS A 187 -20.78 15.18 3.21
N ASP A 188 -20.04 14.79 4.25
CA ASP A 188 -20.07 15.50 5.54
C ASP A 188 -19.50 16.93 5.46
N ILE A 189 -18.57 17.21 4.52
CA ILE A 189 -17.98 18.55 4.36
C ILE A 189 -18.72 19.44 3.34
N GLN A 190 -19.47 18.87 2.38
CA GLN A 190 -20.18 19.63 1.34
C GLN A 190 -21.00 20.84 1.84
N PRO A 191 -21.65 20.82 3.02
CA PRO A 191 -22.35 22.01 3.53
C PRO A 191 -21.43 23.19 3.87
N ARG A 192 -20.10 22.96 3.94
CA ARG A 192 -19.10 23.95 4.38
C ARG A 192 -17.97 24.16 3.39
N ALA A 193 -17.85 23.30 2.37
CA ALA A 193 -16.76 23.36 1.41
C ALA A 193 -17.19 22.72 0.07
N ASP A 194 -16.72 23.29 -1.03
CA ASP A 194 -16.96 22.73 -2.34
C ASP A 194 -16.04 21.51 -2.58
N VAL A 195 -16.62 20.41 -3.02
CA VAL A 195 -15.90 19.23 -3.51
C VAL A 195 -16.12 19.15 -5.03
N ILE A 196 -15.14 19.60 -5.79
CA ILE A 196 -15.25 19.72 -7.26
C ILE A 196 -14.52 18.52 -7.89
N MET A 197 -15.30 17.62 -8.46
CA MET A 197 -14.78 16.45 -9.17
C MET A 197 -14.47 16.78 -10.65
N LYS A 198 -13.59 15.96 -11.28
CA LYS A 198 -13.19 16.13 -12.69
C LYS A 198 -12.63 17.53 -12.99
N SER A 199 -11.95 18.12 -12.02
CA SER A 199 -11.32 19.43 -12.07
C SER A 199 -9.82 19.26 -11.87
N LYS A 200 -9.04 19.32 -12.96
CA LYS A 200 -7.59 19.12 -12.94
C LYS A 200 -6.89 20.46 -12.83
N VAL A 201 -6.05 20.65 -11.83
CA VAL A 201 -5.18 21.83 -11.74
C VAL A 201 -4.14 21.76 -12.85
N THR A 202 -4.06 22.83 -13.65
CA THR A 202 -3.15 22.94 -14.81
C THR A 202 -2.13 24.04 -14.68
N ARG A 203 -2.40 25.09 -13.87
CA ARG A 203 -1.49 26.21 -13.62
C ARG A 203 -1.65 26.74 -12.20
N ILE A 204 -0.56 27.19 -11.60
CA ILE A 204 -0.51 27.77 -10.26
C ILE A 204 0.16 29.13 -10.37
N HIS A 205 -0.63 30.19 -10.18
CA HIS A 205 -0.14 31.57 -10.30
C HIS A 205 0.49 32.02 -8.99
N VAL A 206 1.75 32.40 -9.07
CA VAL A 206 2.54 32.85 -7.92
C VAL A 206 2.99 34.30 -8.14
N GLU A 207 2.70 35.15 -7.17
CA GLU A 207 3.13 36.54 -7.13
C GLU A 207 3.78 36.85 -5.78
N ALA A 208 4.93 37.53 -5.77
CA ALA A 208 5.65 37.90 -4.54
C ALA A 208 5.79 36.71 -3.53
N ASN A 209 6.18 35.54 -4.02
CA ASN A 209 6.33 34.30 -3.25
C ASN A 209 5.02 33.75 -2.62
N LYS A 210 3.85 34.11 -3.16
CA LYS A 210 2.56 33.58 -2.71
C LYS A 210 1.75 33.08 -3.89
N VAL A 211 1.12 31.93 -3.73
CA VAL A 211 0.07 31.47 -4.64
C VAL A 211 -1.12 32.44 -4.50
N VAL A 212 -1.57 33.02 -5.60
CA VAL A 212 -2.72 33.93 -5.67
C VAL A 212 -3.95 33.30 -6.28
N SER A 213 -3.74 32.34 -7.19
CA SER A 213 -4.82 31.57 -7.83
C SER A 213 -4.32 30.30 -8.47
N VAL A 214 -5.25 29.42 -8.82
CA VAL A 214 -4.98 28.22 -9.62
C VAL A 214 -5.93 28.16 -10.80
N ASP A 215 -5.46 27.68 -11.95
CA ASP A 215 -6.31 27.34 -13.08
C ASP A 215 -6.64 25.86 -13.03
N THR A 216 -7.92 25.55 -13.19
CA THR A 216 -8.41 24.17 -13.27
C THR A 216 -9.08 23.94 -14.62
N GLU A 217 -8.83 22.77 -15.21
CA GLU A 217 -9.51 22.31 -16.40
C GLU A 217 -10.74 21.48 -16.02
N GLU A 218 -11.92 21.94 -16.45
CA GLU A 218 -13.21 21.34 -16.17
C GLU A 218 -14.02 21.23 -17.47
N ASN A 219 -14.26 20.00 -17.92
CA ASN A 219 -14.99 19.75 -19.19
C ASN A 219 -14.41 20.54 -20.38
N GLY A 220 -13.08 20.64 -20.49
CA GLY A 220 -12.38 21.36 -21.55
C GLY A 220 -12.37 22.90 -21.39
N ARG A 221 -12.82 23.43 -20.26
CA ARG A 221 -12.77 24.86 -19.95
C ARG A 221 -11.80 25.13 -18.81
N ILE A 222 -11.08 26.25 -18.91
CA ILE A 222 -10.20 26.71 -17.84
C ILE A 222 -11.00 27.62 -16.90
N VAL A 223 -10.95 27.31 -15.62
CA VAL A 223 -11.58 28.09 -14.56
C VAL A 223 -10.48 28.56 -13.58
N ASN A 224 -10.34 29.87 -13.41
CA ASN A 224 -9.40 30.45 -12.44
C ASN A 224 -10.06 30.55 -11.07
N ARG A 225 -9.35 30.09 -10.04
CA ARG A 225 -9.79 30.14 -8.63
C ARG A 225 -8.76 30.84 -7.77
N LYS A 226 -9.15 31.94 -7.15
CA LYS A 226 -8.32 32.65 -6.16
C LYS A 226 -8.24 31.82 -4.89
N CYS A 227 -7.10 31.86 -4.21
CA CYS A 227 -6.90 31.16 -2.93
C CYS A 227 -5.93 31.92 -2.04
N ASP A 228 -6.13 31.84 -0.74
CA ASP A 228 -5.23 32.37 0.28
C ASP A 228 -4.13 31.35 0.62
N TYR A 229 -4.43 30.06 0.54
CA TYR A 229 -3.52 28.94 0.77
C TYR A 229 -3.77 27.84 -0.25
N LEU A 230 -2.68 27.16 -0.67
CA LEU A 230 -2.74 25.98 -1.51
C LEU A 230 -2.13 24.78 -0.77
N LEU A 231 -2.97 23.77 -0.48
CA LEU A 231 -2.50 22.45 -0.01
C LEU A 231 -2.51 21.49 -1.19
N SER A 232 -1.33 21.14 -1.69
CA SER A 232 -1.20 20.33 -2.90
C SER A 232 -0.85 18.88 -2.56
N SER A 233 -1.69 17.95 -2.98
CA SER A 233 -1.40 16.51 -3.00
C SER A 233 -0.97 16.01 -4.39
N MET A 234 -0.80 16.92 -5.36
CA MET A 234 -0.32 16.60 -6.71
C MET A 234 1.08 15.98 -6.64
N PRO A 235 1.44 15.10 -7.58
CA PRO A 235 2.84 14.70 -7.76
C PRO A 235 3.75 15.93 -7.90
N ILE A 236 4.87 15.94 -7.17
CA ILE A 236 5.81 17.08 -7.16
C ILE A 236 6.21 17.48 -8.58
N LYS A 237 6.43 16.53 -9.49
CA LYS A 237 6.75 16.83 -10.89
C LYS A 237 5.65 17.64 -11.59
N ASP A 238 4.39 17.31 -11.35
CA ASP A 238 3.26 18.01 -11.94
C ASP A 238 3.04 19.38 -11.27
N LEU A 239 3.27 19.46 -9.94
CA LEU A 239 3.22 20.70 -9.18
C LEU A 239 4.26 21.71 -9.70
N VAL A 240 5.52 21.30 -9.81
CA VAL A 240 6.61 22.18 -10.27
C VAL A 240 6.39 22.64 -11.70
N ALA A 241 5.91 21.74 -12.59
CA ALA A 241 5.59 22.06 -13.98
C ALA A 241 4.41 23.04 -14.13
N ALA A 242 3.52 23.10 -13.13
CA ALA A 242 2.34 23.97 -13.15
C ALA A 242 2.62 25.40 -12.60
N ILE A 243 3.76 25.64 -11.96
CA ILE A 243 4.10 26.94 -11.37
C ILE A 243 4.32 27.98 -12.49
N ASP A 244 3.65 29.12 -12.33
CA ASP A 244 3.71 30.28 -13.22
C ASP A 244 3.85 31.57 -12.39
N GLY A 245 4.44 32.62 -13.00
CA GLY A 245 4.63 33.93 -12.37
C GLY A 245 5.95 34.09 -11.59
N ILE A 246 6.71 33.01 -11.38
CA ILE A 246 8.08 33.05 -10.84
C ILE A 246 8.99 32.14 -11.67
N GLU A 247 10.28 32.48 -11.69
CA GLU A 247 11.28 31.64 -12.34
C GLU A 247 11.52 30.36 -11.52
N VAL A 248 11.30 29.19 -12.14
CA VAL A 248 11.69 27.90 -11.58
C VAL A 248 13.11 27.59 -12.06
N PRO A 249 14.11 27.45 -11.16
CA PRO A 249 15.47 27.13 -11.57
C PRO A 249 15.53 25.86 -12.43
N ALA A 250 16.34 25.88 -13.49
CA ALA A 250 16.46 24.74 -14.41
C ALA A 250 16.83 23.42 -13.70
N GLU A 251 17.68 23.50 -12.66
CA GLU A 251 18.02 22.35 -11.83
C GLU A 251 16.80 21.78 -11.10
N VAL A 252 15.97 22.62 -10.50
CA VAL A 252 14.73 22.23 -9.81
C VAL A 252 13.75 21.57 -10.78
N SER A 253 13.55 22.18 -11.95
CA SER A 253 12.70 21.62 -13.02
C SER A 253 13.19 20.24 -13.46
N ARG A 254 14.51 20.07 -13.70
CA ARG A 254 15.10 18.78 -14.06
C ARG A 254 14.88 17.75 -12.97
N ILE A 255 15.22 18.06 -11.72
CA ILE A 255 15.07 17.11 -10.61
C ILE A 255 13.62 16.67 -10.47
N ALA A 256 12.67 17.62 -10.49
CA ALA A 256 11.25 17.34 -10.35
C ALA A 256 10.71 16.49 -11.51
N SER A 257 11.08 16.83 -12.77
CA SER A 257 10.63 16.10 -13.96
C SER A 257 11.11 14.65 -13.98
N ASP A 258 12.32 14.40 -13.45
CA ASP A 258 12.97 13.10 -13.46
C ASP A 258 12.68 12.26 -12.20
N LEU A 259 11.86 12.77 -11.26
CA LEU A 259 11.44 11.99 -10.09
C LEU A 259 10.76 10.69 -10.52
N PRO A 260 11.27 9.53 -10.04
CA PRO A 260 10.76 8.24 -10.47
C PRO A 260 9.48 7.87 -9.73
N TYR A 261 8.56 7.24 -10.47
CA TYR A 261 7.33 6.64 -9.96
C TYR A 261 7.16 5.24 -10.52
N ARG A 262 6.43 4.40 -9.80
CA ARG A 262 5.85 3.17 -10.36
C ARG A 262 4.38 3.38 -10.56
N ASP A 263 3.92 2.97 -11.70
CA ASP A 263 2.52 2.90 -12.07
C ASP A 263 1.96 1.52 -11.72
N PHE A 264 0.67 1.38 -11.84
CA PHE A 264 -0.03 0.24 -11.30
C PHE A 264 -1.24 -0.09 -12.16
N ILE A 265 -1.36 -1.36 -12.51
CA ILE A 265 -2.56 -1.89 -13.15
C ILE A 265 -3.19 -2.88 -12.19
N THR A 266 -4.48 -2.73 -11.95
CA THR A 266 -5.26 -3.73 -11.24
C THR A 266 -6.28 -4.35 -12.17
N VAL A 267 -6.40 -5.69 -12.11
CA VAL A 267 -7.46 -6.44 -12.75
C VAL A 267 -8.37 -7.00 -11.68
N GLY A 268 -9.64 -6.66 -11.73
CA GLY A 268 -10.67 -7.27 -10.91
C GLY A 268 -11.28 -8.46 -11.64
N LEU A 269 -11.42 -9.60 -10.97
CA LEU A 269 -12.10 -10.77 -11.51
C LEU A 269 -13.19 -11.23 -10.54
N LEU A 270 -14.43 -11.33 -11.02
CA LEU A 270 -15.49 -12.06 -10.34
C LEU A 270 -15.39 -13.52 -10.78
N VAL A 271 -15.23 -14.42 -9.81
CA VAL A 271 -15.04 -15.84 -10.07
C VAL A 271 -15.99 -16.70 -9.25
N LYS A 272 -16.32 -17.90 -9.72
CA LYS A 272 -17.11 -18.86 -8.93
C LYS A 272 -16.32 -19.31 -7.71
N GLU A 273 -15.10 -19.78 -7.93
CA GLU A 273 -14.21 -20.24 -6.86
C GLU A 273 -12.74 -20.16 -7.29
N LEU A 274 -11.83 -20.33 -6.33
CA LEU A 274 -10.41 -20.57 -6.58
C LEU A 274 -10.09 -22.07 -6.41
N LYS A 275 -9.12 -22.57 -7.18
CA LYS A 275 -8.58 -23.95 -7.02
C LYS A 275 -7.88 -24.14 -5.70
N ILE A 276 -7.13 -23.11 -5.27
CA ILE A 276 -6.45 -23.10 -3.97
C ILE A 276 -7.49 -23.11 -2.84
N LYS A 277 -7.27 -23.96 -1.86
CA LYS A 277 -8.19 -24.11 -0.71
C LYS A 277 -7.49 -23.76 0.59
N ASN A 278 -8.31 -23.50 1.61
CA ASN A 278 -7.84 -23.20 2.95
C ASN A 278 -7.28 -24.44 3.64
N GLU A 279 -5.99 -24.44 3.92
CA GLU A 279 -5.27 -25.46 4.72
C GLU A 279 -4.95 -24.97 6.13
N THR A 280 -5.41 -23.78 6.50
CA THR A 280 -5.17 -23.18 7.82
C THR A 280 -6.23 -23.66 8.83
N LYS A 281 -6.03 -23.27 10.10
CA LYS A 281 -7.02 -23.52 11.17
C LYS A 281 -8.17 -22.49 11.18
N ILE A 282 -8.07 -21.43 10.38
CA ILE A 282 -9.09 -20.39 10.32
C ILE A 282 -10.33 -20.95 9.60
N ARG A 283 -11.50 -20.79 10.20
CA ARG A 283 -12.75 -21.18 9.54
C ARG A 283 -13.08 -20.22 8.39
N THR A 284 -13.43 -20.79 7.24
CA THR A 284 -13.83 -20.03 6.05
C THR A 284 -14.98 -20.72 5.33
N TRP A 285 -15.78 -19.93 4.64
CA TRP A 285 -16.89 -20.48 3.85
C TRP A 285 -16.35 -21.37 2.73
N GLN A 286 -16.89 -22.60 2.62
CA GLN A 286 -16.50 -23.57 1.57
C GLN A 286 -14.98 -23.81 1.46
N LYS A 287 -14.24 -23.71 2.56
CA LYS A 287 -12.78 -23.82 2.57
C LYS A 287 -12.07 -22.81 1.64
N ARG A 288 -12.63 -21.62 1.42
CA ARG A 288 -11.94 -20.53 0.71
C ARG A 288 -10.67 -20.12 1.47
N VAL A 289 -9.65 -19.69 0.73
CA VAL A 289 -8.44 -19.16 1.37
C VAL A 289 -8.78 -17.98 2.28
N PRO A 290 -8.20 -17.91 3.49
CA PRO A 290 -8.52 -16.86 4.47
C PRO A 290 -7.79 -15.55 4.20
N ASP A 291 -6.93 -15.53 3.19
CA ASP A 291 -6.02 -14.42 2.92
C ASP A 291 -6.78 -13.19 2.46
N THR A 292 -6.50 -12.05 3.07
CA THR A 292 -6.85 -10.75 2.53
C THR A 292 -5.91 -10.40 1.37
N TRP A 293 -4.68 -10.89 1.43
CA TRP A 293 -3.59 -10.51 0.55
C TRP A 293 -2.58 -11.65 0.37
N ILE A 294 -2.28 -12.01 -0.87
CA ILE A 294 -1.30 -13.03 -1.24
C ILE A 294 -0.20 -12.39 -2.09
N TYR A 295 1.05 -12.50 -1.65
CA TYR A 295 2.21 -12.08 -2.42
C TYR A 295 2.58 -13.17 -3.42
N ILE A 296 2.56 -12.88 -4.72
CA ILE A 296 2.89 -13.85 -5.77
C ILE A 296 4.36 -13.70 -6.15
N GLN A 297 5.17 -14.66 -5.69
CA GLN A 297 6.61 -14.68 -5.95
C GLN A 297 7.01 -15.69 -7.02
N GLU A 298 6.05 -16.22 -7.78
CA GLU A 298 6.32 -17.06 -8.92
C GLU A 298 7.01 -16.26 -10.04
N ARG A 299 8.04 -16.86 -10.66
CA ARG A 299 8.89 -16.19 -11.64
C ARG A 299 8.30 -16.19 -13.04
N ASP A 300 7.41 -17.12 -13.32
CA ASP A 300 6.78 -17.35 -14.63
C ASP A 300 5.51 -16.54 -14.86
N VAL A 301 5.20 -15.59 -13.96
CA VAL A 301 4.07 -14.67 -14.05
C VAL A 301 4.46 -13.24 -13.67
N LYS A 302 3.76 -12.27 -14.26
CA LYS A 302 3.98 -10.83 -14.01
C LYS A 302 3.18 -10.32 -12.79
N ILE A 303 2.10 -11.00 -12.42
CA ILE A 303 1.30 -10.63 -11.24
C ILE A 303 2.20 -10.55 -9.99
N GLY A 304 2.07 -9.45 -9.25
CA GLY A 304 2.79 -9.23 -8.00
C GLY A 304 2.01 -9.64 -6.76
N ARG A 305 0.70 -9.33 -6.73
CA ARG A 305 -0.15 -9.57 -5.57
C ARG A 305 -1.57 -9.92 -5.98
N LEU A 306 -2.23 -10.73 -5.15
CA LEU A 306 -3.63 -11.08 -5.28
C LEU A 306 -4.36 -10.70 -3.98
N GLN A 307 -5.48 -10.01 -4.11
CA GLN A 307 -6.39 -9.68 -3.01
C GLN A 307 -7.67 -10.51 -3.13
N VAL A 308 -8.23 -10.94 -2.00
CA VAL A 308 -9.53 -11.62 -1.93
C VAL A 308 -10.50 -10.70 -1.18
N PHE A 309 -11.32 -9.95 -1.92
CA PHE A 309 -12.17 -8.90 -1.35
C PHE A 309 -13.24 -9.44 -0.41
N ASN A 310 -13.68 -10.68 -0.58
CA ASN A 310 -14.58 -11.37 0.38
C ASN A 310 -14.03 -11.35 1.81
N ASN A 311 -12.71 -11.41 1.98
CA ASN A 311 -12.06 -11.44 3.29
C ASN A 311 -11.83 -10.04 3.87
N TRP A 312 -11.80 -9.00 3.02
CA TRP A 312 -11.77 -7.62 3.47
C TRP A 312 -13.13 -7.19 4.01
N SER A 313 -14.19 -7.49 3.27
CA SER A 313 -15.58 -7.28 3.71
C SER A 313 -16.53 -8.20 2.93
N PRO A 314 -17.43 -8.91 3.62
CA PRO A 314 -18.44 -9.73 2.95
C PRO A 314 -19.43 -8.89 2.12
N TYR A 315 -19.60 -7.62 2.46
CA TYR A 315 -20.54 -6.71 1.80
C TYR A 315 -20.01 -6.10 0.49
N MET A 316 -18.72 -6.33 0.16
CA MET A 316 -18.15 -5.93 -1.13
C MET A 316 -18.48 -6.90 -2.26
N VAL A 317 -19.12 -8.05 -1.95
CA VAL A 317 -19.45 -9.10 -2.92
C VAL A 317 -20.93 -9.40 -2.82
N GLN A 318 -21.67 -9.13 -3.89
CA GLN A 318 -23.14 -9.25 -3.90
C GLN A 318 -23.61 -10.68 -3.58
N ASP A 319 -23.01 -11.69 -4.20
CA ASP A 319 -23.27 -13.09 -3.91
C ASP A 319 -22.09 -13.74 -3.17
N TYR A 320 -21.92 -13.36 -1.91
CA TYR A 320 -20.82 -13.83 -1.06
C TYR A 320 -20.74 -15.36 -0.99
N LYS A 321 -21.87 -16.06 -1.01
CA LYS A 321 -21.91 -17.52 -0.83
C LYS A 321 -21.42 -18.28 -2.06
N ASN A 322 -21.70 -17.77 -3.26
CA ASN A 322 -21.46 -18.51 -4.51
C ASN A 322 -20.33 -17.91 -5.36
N THR A 323 -19.86 -16.69 -5.04
CA THR A 323 -18.83 -16.02 -5.84
C THR A 323 -17.70 -15.45 -4.97
N MET A 324 -16.58 -15.20 -5.61
CA MET A 324 -15.44 -14.49 -5.04
C MET A 324 -15.06 -13.33 -5.95
N TRP A 325 -14.76 -12.17 -5.34
CA TRP A 325 -14.20 -11.02 -6.03
C TRP A 325 -12.72 -10.92 -5.67
N ILE A 326 -11.85 -11.00 -6.67
CA ILE A 326 -10.40 -10.93 -6.48
C ILE A 326 -9.80 -9.77 -7.24
N GLY A 327 -8.74 -9.19 -6.69
CA GLY A 327 -7.96 -8.12 -7.31
C GLY A 327 -6.53 -8.56 -7.59
N LEU A 328 -6.08 -8.37 -8.81
CA LEU A 328 -4.75 -8.73 -9.29
C LEU A 328 -3.94 -7.47 -9.49
N GLU A 329 -2.75 -7.41 -8.90
CA GLU A 329 -1.91 -6.22 -8.92
C GLU A 329 -0.66 -6.43 -9.79
N TYR A 330 -0.50 -5.54 -10.76
CA TYR A 330 0.61 -5.50 -11.69
C TYR A 330 1.37 -4.17 -11.55
N PHE A 331 2.65 -4.25 -11.32
CA PHE A 331 3.53 -3.07 -11.22
C PHE A 331 4.17 -2.80 -12.57
N CYS A 332 3.99 -1.61 -13.09
CA CYS A 332 4.43 -1.21 -14.42
C CYS A 332 4.99 0.21 -14.43
N THR A 333 5.39 0.66 -15.59
CA THR A 333 5.76 2.05 -15.85
C THR A 333 4.99 2.54 -17.05
N GLU A 334 4.45 3.77 -17.01
CA GLU A 334 3.75 4.37 -18.14
C GLU A 334 4.61 4.27 -19.41
N GLY A 335 4.04 3.67 -20.46
CA GLY A 335 4.72 3.46 -21.73
C GLY A 335 5.44 2.12 -21.88
N ASP A 336 5.53 1.27 -20.84
CA ASP A 336 6.05 -0.08 -20.98
C ASP A 336 5.06 -1.03 -21.70
N GLU A 337 5.50 -2.25 -21.99
CA GLU A 337 4.70 -3.26 -22.70
C GLU A 337 3.36 -3.54 -22.00
N MET A 338 3.37 -3.68 -20.67
CA MET A 338 2.15 -3.94 -19.89
C MET A 338 1.20 -2.74 -19.93
N TRP A 339 1.74 -1.53 -19.83
CA TRP A 339 0.94 -0.31 -19.86
C TRP A 339 0.27 -0.07 -21.22
N GLN A 340 0.96 -0.41 -22.32
CA GLN A 340 0.47 -0.23 -23.68
C GLN A 340 -0.54 -1.30 -24.10
N MET A 341 -0.59 -2.45 -23.40
CA MET A 341 -1.51 -3.52 -23.71
C MET A 341 -2.97 -3.05 -23.61
N ASP A 342 -3.81 -3.45 -24.54
CA ASP A 342 -5.24 -3.20 -24.46
C ASP A 342 -5.89 -3.98 -23.33
N GLU A 343 -7.05 -3.51 -22.84
CA GLU A 343 -7.72 -4.07 -21.66
C GLU A 343 -8.03 -5.55 -21.82
N LYS A 344 -8.57 -5.97 -22.96
CA LYS A 344 -8.97 -7.36 -23.21
C LYS A 344 -7.77 -8.30 -23.17
N SER A 345 -6.72 -7.97 -23.92
CA SER A 345 -5.49 -8.77 -23.94
C SER A 345 -4.80 -8.84 -22.58
N PHE A 346 -4.85 -7.75 -21.81
CA PHE A 346 -4.30 -7.72 -20.46
C PHE A 346 -5.07 -8.61 -19.49
N ILE A 347 -6.41 -8.58 -19.54
CA ILE A 347 -7.28 -9.44 -18.72
C ILE A 347 -7.08 -10.92 -19.08
N GLU A 348 -7.00 -11.24 -20.38
CA GLU A 348 -6.71 -12.60 -20.84
C GLU A 348 -5.36 -13.09 -20.31
N MET A 349 -4.30 -12.28 -20.42
CA MET A 349 -2.99 -12.59 -19.83
C MET A 349 -3.09 -12.85 -18.32
N ALA A 350 -3.83 -12.01 -17.60
CA ALA A 350 -3.97 -12.12 -16.15
C ALA A 350 -4.67 -13.45 -15.75
N ILE A 351 -5.71 -13.85 -16.48
CA ILE A 351 -6.41 -15.11 -16.28
C ILE A 351 -5.47 -16.30 -16.58
N ASP A 352 -4.72 -16.24 -17.70
CA ASP A 352 -3.75 -17.25 -18.09
C ASP A 352 -2.64 -17.44 -17.05
N GLU A 353 -2.17 -16.36 -16.46
CA GLU A 353 -1.18 -16.40 -15.39
C GLU A 353 -1.71 -17.14 -14.15
N LEU A 354 -2.93 -16.83 -13.71
CA LEU A 354 -3.53 -17.51 -12.55
C LEU A 354 -3.82 -18.99 -12.81
N GLU A 355 -4.26 -19.34 -14.01
CA GLU A 355 -4.43 -20.75 -14.40
C GLU A 355 -3.11 -21.49 -14.42
N ARG A 356 -2.07 -20.91 -15.04
CA ARG A 356 -0.70 -21.46 -15.11
C ARG A 356 -0.12 -21.75 -13.74
N ILE A 357 -0.34 -20.87 -12.76
CA ILE A 357 0.15 -21.09 -11.40
C ILE A 357 -0.81 -21.89 -10.53
N GLY A 358 -1.94 -22.34 -11.08
CA GLY A 358 -2.88 -23.25 -10.41
C GLY A 358 -3.79 -22.58 -9.38
N ILE A 359 -4.03 -21.28 -9.48
CA ILE A 359 -4.89 -20.51 -8.56
C ILE A 359 -6.37 -20.59 -8.95
N LEU A 360 -6.69 -20.55 -10.25
CA LEU A 360 -8.08 -20.66 -10.75
C LEU A 360 -8.16 -21.51 -12.03
N ASN A 361 -9.37 -21.84 -12.47
CA ASN A 361 -9.65 -22.32 -13.82
C ASN A 361 -10.32 -21.19 -14.62
N LYS A 362 -9.98 -21.04 -15.89
CA LYS A 362 -10.56 -19.99 -16.77
C LYS A 362 -12.07 -19.99 -16.82
N GLU A 363 -12.68 -21.19 -16.85
CA GLU A 363 -14.13 -21.37 -16.92
C GLU A 363 -14.87 -20.89 -15.66
N ASP A 364 -14.15 -20.63 -14.57
CA ASP A 364 -14.74 -20.10 -13.35
C ASP A 364 -14.80 -18.57 -13.32
N VAL A 365 -14.22 -17.87 -14.30
CA VAL A 365 -14.30 -16.41 -14.42
C VAL A 365 -15.67 -15.99 -14.96
N LEU A 366 -16.38 -15.15 -14.22
CA LEU A 366 -17.73 -14.68 -14.53
C LEU A 366 -17.74 -13.27 -15.11
N ASP A 367 -16.88 -12.39 -14.60
CA ASP A 367 -16.79 -11.00 -15.00
C ASP A 367 -15.40 -10.44 -14.71
N SER A 368 -15.04 -9.33 -15.35
CA SER A 368 -13.71 -8.73 -15.23
C SER A 368 -13.71 -7.22 -15.45
N THR A 369 -12.72 -6.54 -14.88
CA THR A 369 -12.48 -5.11 -15.10
C THR A 369 -10.99 -4.81 -14.96
N GLN A 370 -10.53 -3.72 -15.59
CA GLN A 370 -9.16 -3.22 -15.46
C GLN A 370 -9.14 -1.75 -15.08
N ILE A 371 -8.22 -1.37 -14.20
CA ILE A 371 -7.95 0.02 -13.86
C ILE A 371 -6.45 0.28 -13.94
N LYS A 372 -6.04 1.33 -14.66
CA LYS A 372 -4.66 1.83 -14.74
C LYS A 372 -4.50 3.05 -13.86
N ILE A 373 -3.53 3.04 -12.95
CA ILE A 373 -3.27 4.12 -12.00
C ILE A 373 -1.84 4.63 -12.21
N LYS A 374 -1.73 5.89 -12.65
CA LYS A 374 -0.44 6.56 -12.83
C LYS A 374 0.12 7.04 -11.50
N LYS A 375 1.45 7.00 -11.38
CA LYS A 375 2.20 7.57 -10.24
C LYS A 375 1.70 7.04 -8.89
N ALA A 376 1.38 5.72 -8.84
CA ALA A 376 0.84 5.09 -7.65
C ALA A 376 1.86 5.02 -6.50
N TYR A 377 3.14 4.83 -6.84
CA TYR A 377 4.21 4.67 -5.87
C TYR A 377 5.39 5.59 -6.19
N PRO A 378 5.68 6.61 -5.35
CA PRO A 378 6.94 7.33 -5.39
C PRO A 378 8.10 6.38 -5.16
N SER A 379 9.14 6.44 -6.00
CA SER A 379 10.30 5.55 -5.93
C SER A 379 11.53 6.31 -5.44
N TYR A 380 12.45 5.62 -4.73
CA TYR A 380 13.55 6.23 -4.01
C TYR A 380 14.90 5.89 -4.68
N PHE A 381 15.04 6.33 -5.94
CA PHE A 381 16.28 6.23 -6.70
C PHE A 381 16.41 7.41 -7.67
N GLY A 382 17.53 7.50 -8.40
CA GLY A 382 17.76 8.57 -9.37
C GLY A 382 17.73 9.95 -8.72
N THR A 383 16.94 10.88 -9.25
CA THR A 383 16.85 12.26 -8.77
C THR A 383 16.19 12.41 -7.40
N TYR A 384 15.61 11.34 -6.84
CA TYR A 384 15.10 11.36 -5.46
C TYR A 384 16.14 11.84 -4.45
N TYR A 385 17.41 11.48 -4.62
CA TYR A 385 18.48 11.89 -3.70
C TYR A 385 18.81 13.39 -3.78
N GLU A 386 18.28 14.10 -4.77
CA GLU A 386 18.37 15.55 -4.91
C GLU A 386 17.08 16.29 -4.53
N LEU A 387 16.05 15.56 -4.03
CA LEU A 387 14.72 16.11 -3.74
C LEU A 387 14.74 17.31 -2.78
N ASP A 388 15.72 17.39 -1.88
CA ASP A 388 15.82 18.51 -0.93
C ASP A 388 16.01 19.87 -1.61
N LYS A 389 16.58 19.91 -2.83
CA LYS A 389 16.68 21.14 -3.63
C LYS A 389 15.30 21.60 -4.10
N VAL A 390 14.43 20.66 -4.47
CA VAL A 390 13.04 20.94 -4.87
C VAL A 390 12.23 21.42 -3.66
N LYS A 391 12.37 20.76 -2.50
CA LYS A 391 11.73 21.19 -1.24
C LYS A 391 12.14 22.61 -0.88
N ALA A 392 13.45 22.92 -0.90
CA ALA A 392 13.97 24.25 -0.58
C ALA A 392 13.44 25.34 -1.54
N PHE A 393 13.15 24.99 -2.79
CA PHE A 393 12.48 25.90 -3.73
C PHE A 393 11.00 26.09 -3.37
N LEU A 394 10.25 25.00 -3.18
CA LEU A 394 8.82 25.04 -2.87
C LEU A 394 8.53 25.72 -1.51
N ASP A 395 9.46 25.62 -0.56
CA ASP A 395 9.33 26.25 0.76
C ASP A 395 9.44 27.79 0.72
N LYS A 396 9.98 28.35 -0.36
CA LYS A 396 9.99 29.81 -0.58
C LYS A 396 8.61 30.38 -0.94
N ILE A 397 7.65 29.52 -1.33
CA ILE A 397 6.29 29.96 -1.62
C ILE A 397 5.49 29.85 -0.31
N ASP A 398 5.27 30.98 0.36
CA ASP A 398 4.83 31.08 1.76
C ASP A 398 3.56 30.26 2.08
N ASN A 399 2.56 30.32 1.22
CA ASN A 399 1.24 29.73 1.42
C ASN A 399 0.98 28.42 0.65
N LEU A 400 2.04 27.79 0.12
CA LEU A 400 2.00 26.47 -0.52
C LEU A 400 2.43 25.41 0.48
N PHE A 401 1.62 24.36 0.66
CA PHE A 401 1.93 23.19 1.46
C PHE A 401 1.84 21.91 0.61
N CYS A 402 2.93 21.14 0.58
CA CYS A 402 2.97 19.84 -0.08
C CYS A 402 2.54 18.76 0.91
N ILE A 403 1.44 18.05 0.62
CA ILE A 403 0.82 17.08 1.52
C ILE A 403 0.62 15.72 0.83
N GLY A 404 0.45 14.69 1.65
CA GLY A 404 0.12 13.35 1.15
C GLY A 404 1.29 12.63 0.47
N ARG A 405 0.98 11.48 -0.13
CA ARG A 405 1.98 10.59 -0.74
C ARG A 405 2.73 11.25 -1.90
N ASN A 406 2.00 11.74 -2.88
CA ASN A 406 2.58 12.27 -4.12
C ASN A 406 3.05 13.71 -3.98
N GLY A 407 2.37 14.52 -3.16
CA GLY A 407 2.79 15.89 -2.87
C GLY A 407 4.10 15.98 -2.09
N GLN A 408 4.49 14.91 -1.39
CA GLN A 408 5.77 14.83 -0.69
C GLN A 408 6.78 13.89 -1.36
N HIS A 409 6.40 13.25 -2.47
CA HIS A 409 7.18 12.16 -3.09
C HIS A 409 7.64 11.14 -2.03
N ARG A 410 6.72 10.71 -1.16
CA ARG A 410 6.99 9.81 -0.04
C ARG A 410 5.96 8.70 0.03
N TYR A 411 6.40 7.50 0.36
CA TYR A 411 5.50 6.35 0.47
C TYR A 411 4.63 6.44 1.74
N ASN A 412 3.75 7.41 1.78
CA ASN A 412 2.79 7.61 2.85
C ASN A 412 1.58 6.66 2.71
N ASN A 413 1.15 6.06 3.81
CA ASN A 413 -0.17 5.44 3.93
C ASN A 413 -1.25 6.51 4.15
N MET A 414 -2.51 6.13 4.29
CA MET A 414 -3.62 7.09 4.49
C MET A 414 -3.43 7.93 5.74
N ASP A 415 -3.05 7.33 6.86
CA ASP A 415 -2.78 8.00 8.15
C ASP A 415 -1.70 9.07 8.03
N HIS A 416 -0.56 8.73 7.41
CA HIS A 416 0.50 9.71 7.16
C HIS A 416 0.04 10.84 6.23
N SER A 417 -0.70 10.51 5.16
CA SER A 417 -1.22 11.52 4.24
C SER A 417 -2.18 12.48 4.95
N MET A 418 -3.03 11.96 5.82
CA MET A 418 -3.92 12.77 6.67
C MET A 418 -3.13 13.63 7.66
N LEU A 419 -2.09 13.07 8.29
CA LEU A 419 -1.27 13.80 9.26
C LEU A 419 -0.54 14.97 8.59
N THR A 420 -0.02 14.80 7.37
CA THR A 420 0.59 15.92 6.63
C THR A 420 -0.37 17.08 6.44
N ALA A 421 -1.65 16.80 6.12
CA ALA A 421 -2.68 17.82 5.97
C ALA A 421 -3.04 18.46 7.31
N MET A 422 -3.12 17.69 8.40
CA MET A 422 -3.39 18.20 9.75
C MET A 422 -2.27 19.14 10.23
N GLU A 423 -1.00 18.79 9.99
CA GLU A 423 0.15 19.64 10.34
C GLU A 423 0.17 20.92 9.49
N ALA A 424 -0.16 20.84 8.19
CA ALA A 424 -0.29 22.04 7.35
C ALA A 424 -1.39 22.99 7.88
N VAL A 425 -2.59 22.47 8.20
CA VAL A 425 -3.70 23.25 8.76
C VAL A 425 -3.32 23.86 10.13
N LYS A 426 -2.59 23.12 10.95
CA LYS A 426 -2.07 23.63 12.22
C LYS A 426 -1.11 24.81 12.01
N ASN A 427 -0.20 24.71 11.04
CA ASN A 427 0.70 25.81 10.70
C ASN A 427 -0.06 27.05 10.23
N ILE A 428 -1.08 26.88 9.36
CA ILE A 428 -1.96 27.97 8.91
C ILE A 428 -2.64 28.65 10.10
N ARG A 429 -3.27 27.86 11.00
CA ARG A 429 -3.97 28.36 12.18
C ARG A 429 -3.04 29.12 13.12
N ASP A 430 -1.83 28.60 13.32
CA ASP A 430 -0.83 29.14 14.24
C ASP A 430 0.08 30.21 13.58
N ASN A 431 -0.21 30.63 12.33
CA ASN A 431 0.57 31.56 11.49
C ASN A 431 2.06 31.21 11.41
N LYS A 432 2.38 29.92 11.32
CA LYS A 432 3.75 29.41 11.15
C LYS A 432 4.12 29.35 9.68
N THR A 433 5.26 29.92 9.31
CA THR A 433 5.80 29.88 7.94
C THR A 433 6.65 28.64 7.68
N SER A 434 7.27 28.07 8.72
CA SER A 434 8.04 26.82 8.58
C SER A 434 7.13 25.66 8.23
N LYS A 435 7.56 24.83 7.29
CA LYS A 435 6.88 23.60 6.83
C LYS A 435 7.61 22.33 7.24
N GLU A 436 8.64 22.48 8.08
CA GLU A 436 9.50 21.36 8.50
C GLU A 436 8.70 20.22 9.14
N ASN A 437 7.72 20.54 10.02
CA ASN A 437 6.86 19.53 10.65
C ASN A 437 5.99 18.78 9.63
N VAL A 438 5.58 19.43 8.53
CA VAL A 438 4.82 18.79 7.44
C VAL A 438 5.70 17.81 6.66
N TRP A 439 6.94 18.22 6.32
CA TRP A 439 7.91 17.37 5.66
C TRP A 439 8.45 16.25 6.55
N ALA A 440 8.43 16.44 7.87
CA ALA A 440 8.93 15.46 8.85
C ALA A 440 7.96 14.27 9.06
N VAL A 441 6.74 14.35 8.59
CA VAL A 441 5.80 13.21 8.70
C VAL A 441 6.36 11.99 8.00
N ASN A 442 6.39 10.82 8.69
CA ASN A 442 6.90 9.55 8.16
C ASN A 442 8.39 9.62 7.74
N THR A 443 9.19 10.43 8.44
CA THR A 443 10.66 10.43 8.29
C THR A 443 11.33 9.61 9.38
N GLU A 444 10.58 9.23 10.42
CA GLU A 444 11.10 8.44 11.53
C GLU A 444 11.66 7.12 11.02
N GLU A 445 12.78 6.75 11.60
CA GLU A 445 13.41 5.48 11.29
C GLU A 445 12.57 4.28 11.77
N GLU A 446 11.58 4.46 12.64
CA GLU A 446 10.66 3.45 13.12
C GLU A 446 9.21 3.83 12.83
N TYR A 447 8.48 2.90 12.21
CA TYR A 447 7.04 3.04 12.04
C TYR A 447 6.35 2.73 13.35
N HIS A 448 5.97 3.77 14.08
CA HIS A 448 5.17 3.63 15.29
C HIS A 448 3.72 4.02 14.98
N GLU A 449 2.82 3.05 14.93
CA GLU A 449 1.38 3.31 15.07
C GLU A 449 1.06 3.69 16.52
N THR A 450 1.83 4.60 17.12
CA THR A 450 1.58 5.08 18.47
C THR A 450 0.72 6.31 18.43
N LYS A 451 -0.43 6.21 19.08
CA LYS A 451 -1.19 7.41 19.50
C LYS A 451 -0.36 8.20 20.50
N LYS A 452 -0.10 9.46 20.22
CA LYS A 452 -0.05 10.50 21.24
C LYS A 452 -1.45 11.06 21.44
#